data_bebf204f959fd8e11dc88af33a9fde61
#
_entry.id   bebf204f959fd8e11dc88af33a9fde61
#
_cell.length_a   1.000
_cell.length_b   1.000
_cell.length_c   1.000
_cell.angle_alpha   90.00
_cell.angle_beta   90.00
_cell.angle_gamma   90.00
#
_symmetry.space_group_name_H-M   'P 1'
#
loop_
_entity.id
_entity.type
_entity.pdbx_description
1 polymer ?
#
loop_
_entity_poly.entity_id
_entity_poly.type
_entity_poly.pdbx_seq_one_letter_code
_entity_poly.pdbx_strand_id
1 'polypeptide(L)'
;GFAAASVLEREHVDILVTDIRMPNMSGLELAQKALENNAEMSVIFVSGHQDFHYLKQAMSMNACGYVLKPMDDKELIDSLVKARNGLEQKKKWRSHEAPSGTGAPMDQWNTKNGKLIAQVMAAVRDRLHENITLKQLAEQFCFSPNYLGALFKEETGQNFCDYVTKVRMEKAQELLRSTTLKIYEVAEQVGYRYFPYFSRQFKETCGMTPLEYRRRH
;
A
#
# COMPACT_ATOMS: atom_id res chain seq x y z
N GLY A 1 -11.96 26.81 10.97
CA GLY A 1 -11.25 26.45 9.73
C GLY A 1 -10.18 27.48 9.36
N PHE A 2 -10.53 28.76 9.16
CA PHE A 2 -9.60 29.80 8.67
C PHE A 2 -8.40 30.04 9.58
N ALA A 3 -8.59 30.11 10.91
CA ALA A 3 -7.47 30.29 11.84
C ALA A 3 -6.48 29.12 11.78
N ALA A 4 -6.97 27.90 11.64
CA ALA A 4 -6.11 26.71 11.48
C ALA A 4 -5.36 26.76 10.14
N ALA A 5 -6.01 27.19 9.04
CA ALA A 5 -5.35 27.34 7.75
C ALA A 5 -4.17 28.32 7.82
N SER A 6 -4.35 29.48 8.50
CA SER A 6 -3.28 30.46 8.69
C SER A 6 -2.10 29.94 9.53
N VAL A 7 -2.35 29.03 10.47
CA VAL A 7 -1.27 28.35 11.24
C VAL A 7 -0.51 27.39 10.33
N LEU A 8 -1.24 26.59 9.52
CA LEU A 8 -0.64 25.63 8.59
C LEU A 8 0.19 26.26 7.47
N GLU A 9 -0.04 27.55 7.16
CA GLU A 9 0.78 28.32 6.21
C GLU A 9 2.10 28.79 6.82
N ARG A 10 2.15 28.95 8.16
CA ARG A 10 3.30 29.54 8.86
C ARG A 10 4.16 28.53 9.60
N GLU A 11 3.56 27.43 10.02
CA GLU A 11 4.21 26.44 10.87
C GLU A 11 4.23 25.07 10.17
N HIS A 12 5.35 24.36 10.38
CA HIS A 12 5.45 22.98 9.92
C HIS A 12 4.68 22.05 10.88
N VAL A 13 3.59 21.49 10.40
CA VAL A 13 2.75 20.55 11.16
C VAL A 13 2.87 19.17 10.56
N ASP A 14 3.20 18.18 11.38
CA ASP A 14 3.34 16.77 10.96
C ASP A 14 1.99 16.03 10.97
N ILE A 15 1.09 16.36 11.91
CA ILE A 15 -0.21 15.68 12.07
C ILE A 15 -1.31 16.73 12.23
N LEU A 16 -2.35 16.62 11.41
CA LEU A 16 -3.57 17.41 11.50
C LEU A 16 -4.71 16.52 12.02
N VAL A 17 -5.31 16.90 13.15
CA VAL A 17 -6.57 16.31 13.62
C VAL A 17 -7.66 17.34 13.44
N THR A 18 -8.70 17.03 12.69
CA THR A 18 -9.77 17.99 12.39
C THR A 18 -11.15 17.35 12.41
N ASP A 19 -12.14 18.10 12.90
CA ASP A 19 -13.54 17.74 12.67
C ASP A 19 -13.88 17.95 11.19
N ILE A 20 -14.70 17.09 10.63
CA ILE A 20 -15.14 17.20 9.22
C ILE A 20 -16.10 18.39 9.08
N ARG A 21 -17.03 18.55 10.01
CA ARG A 21 -18.06 19.58 9.92
C ARG A 21 -17.72 20.78 10.80
N MET A 22 -17.10 21.77 10.21
CA MET A 22 -16.79 23.03 10.88
C MET A 22 -17.47 24.21 10.16
N PRO A 23 -17.82 25.29 10.89
CA PRO A 23 -18.37 26.50 10.26
C PRO A 23 -17.37 27.13 9.30
N ASN A 24 -17.86 27.65 8.17
CA ASN A 24 -17.15 28.43 7.16
C ASN A 24 -16.11 27.68 6.32
N MET A 25 -15.43 26.67 6.85
CA MET A 25 -14.48 25.81 6.15
C MET A 25 -14.55 24.42 6.77
N SER A 26 -14.88 23.42 5.96
CA SER A 26 -14.90 22.03 6.41
C SER A 26 -13.50 21.50 6.71
N GLY A 27 -13.41 20.45 7.56
CA GLY A 27 -12.13 19.79 7.80
C GLY A 27 -11.54 19.14 6.56
N LEU A 28 -12.37 18.76 5.59
CA LEU A 28 -11.92 18.22 4.31
C LEU A 28 -11.23 19.30 3.46
N GLU A 29 -11.82 20.49 3.36
CA GLU A 29 -11.21 21.63 2.67
C GLU A 29 -9.92 22.10 3.35
N LEU A 30 -9.91 22.10 4.70
CA LEU A 30 -8.72 22.41 5.48
C LEU A 30 -7.59 21.39 5.21
N ALA A 31 -7.92 20.10 5.24
CA ALA A 31 -6.98 19.02 4.99
C ALA A 31 -6.43 19.07 3.56
N GLN A 32 -7.26 19.36 2.57
CA GLN A 32 -6.81 19.51 1.19
C GLN A 32 -5.77 20.62 1.05
N LYS A 33 -6.05 21.81 1.56
CA LYS A 33 -5.09 22.93 1.57
C LYS A 33 -3.81 22.61 2.33
N ALA A 34 -3.93 21.91 3.47
CA ALA A 34 -2.79 21.51 4.27
C ALA A 34 -1.88 20.52 3.51
N LEU A 35 -2.46 19.56 2.79
CA LEU A 35 -1.73 18.58 1.99
C LEU A 35 -1.11 19.17 0.73
N GLU A 36 -1.67 20.23 0.16
CA GLU A 36 -1.06 21.01 -0.93
C GLU A 36 0.24 21.67 -0.47
N ASN A 37 0.28 22.20 0.78
CA ASN A 37 1.46 22.81 1.37
C ASN A 37 2.47 21.80 1.92
N ASN A 38 1.98 20.70 2.52
CA ASN A 38 2.80 19.63 3.09
C ASN A 38 2.20 18.25 2.77
N ALA A 39 2.55 17.70 1.61
CA ALA A 39 2.09 16.39 1.14
C ALA A 39 2.48 15.21 2.07
N GLU A 40 3.34 15.44 3.06
CA GLU A 40 3.79 14.42 4.02
C GLU A 40 2.98 14.42 5.31
N MET A 41 2.15 15.44 5.52
CA MET A 41 1.30 15.56 6.69
C MET A 41 0.36 14.35 6.82
N SER A 42 0.22 13.87 8.02
CA SER A 42 -0.78 12.85 8.36
C SER A 42 -2.06 13.52 8.79
N VAL A 43 -3.20 13.12 8.23
CA VAL A 43 -4.50 13.70 8.57
C VAL A 43 -5.37 12.66 9.28
N ILE A 44 -5.98 13.06 10.40
CA ILE A 44 -6.96 12.29 11.14
C ILE A 44 -8.26 13.09 11.16
N PHE A 45 -9.33 12.50 10.65
CA PHE A 45 -10.64 13.11 10.68
C PHE A 45 -11.45 12.64 11.89
N VAL A 46 -12.14 13.57 12.52
CA VAL A 46 -13.11 13.31 13.59
C VAL A 46 -14.50 13.65 13.05
N SER A 47 -15.49 12.80 13.25
CA SER A 47 -16.85 13.04 12.75
C SER A 47 -17.93 12.59 13.73
N GLY A 48 -18.98 13.39 13.87
CA GLY A 48 -20.18 13.03 14.63
C GLY A 48 -21.21 12.21 13.84
N HIS A 49 -20.96 11.93 12.58
CA HIS A 49 -21.90 11.24 11.69
C HIS A 49 -21.22 10.12 10.94
N GLN A 50 -21.87 8.97 10.86
CA GLN A 50 -21.49 7.85 9.99
C GLN A 50 -21.92 8.16 8.54
N ASP A 51 -21.40 9.24 7.99
CA ASP A 51 -21.67 9.59 6.60
C ASP A 51 -20.60 8.96 5.70
N PHE A 52 -21.03 7.96 4.96
CA PHE A 52 -20.17 7.22 4.02
C PHE A 52 -19.51 8.14 2.97
N HIS A 53 -20.16 9.25 2.61
CA HIS A 53 -19.62 10.20 1.66
C HIS A 53 -18.35 10.89 2.22
N TYR A 54 -18.39 11.35 3.46
CA TYR A 54 -17.23 11.96 4.12
C TYR A 54 -16.11 10.97 4.37
N LEU A 55 -16.46 9.72 4.73
CA LEU A 55 -15.48 8.65 4.87
C LEU A 55 -14.75 8.40 3.54
N LYS A 56 -15.47 8.34 2.42
CA LYS A 56 -14.89 8.16 1.10
C LYS A 56 -13.97 9.31 0.70
N GLN A 57 -14.37 10.55 0.98
CA GLN A 57 -13.52 11.74 0.73
C GLN A 57 -12.26 11.74 1.62
N ALA A 58 -12.39 11.45 2.92
CA ALA A 58 -11.27 11.33 3.83
C ALA A 58 -10.27 10.24 3.37
N MET A 59 -10.79 9.10 2.92
CA MET A 59 -9.95 8.02 2.37
C MET A 59 -9.25 8.42 1.06
N SER A 60 -9.89 9.22 0.20
CA SER A 60 -9.25 9.71 -1.03
C SER A 60 -8.13 10.71 -0.77
N MET A 61 -8.14 11.38 0.39
CA MET A 61 -7.10 12.31 0.85
C MET A 61 -5.97 11.62 1.63
N ASN A 62 -5.94 10.29 1.64
CA ASN A 62 -4.92 9.53 2.36
C ASN A 62 -4.92 9.76 3.88
N ALA A 63 -6.12 9.94 4.47
CA ALA A 63 -6.26 10.09 5.90
C ALA A 63 -5.69 8.89 6.67
N CYS A 64 -4.85 9.14 7.67
CA CYS A 64 -4.27 8.12 8.54
C CYS A 64 -5.27 7.55 9.54
N GLY A 65 -6.37 8.26 9.81
CA GLY A 65 -7.41 7.85 10.74
C GLY A 65 -8.74 8.56 10.50
N TYR A 66 -9.80 7.88 10.91
CA TYR A 66 -11.17 8.40 10.95
C TYR A 66 -11.79 7.93 12.26
N VAL A 67 -12.12 8.87 13.12
CA VAL A 67 -12.62 8.62 14.48
C VAL A 67 -14.06 9.13 14.61
N LEU A 68 -14.96 8.32 15.16
CA LEU A 68 -16.34 8.70 15.38
C LEU A 68 -16.55 9.37 16.74
N LYS A 69 -17.44 10.37 16.80
CA LYS A 69 -17.96 10.94 18.06
C LYS A 69 -19.18 10.11 18.55
N PRO A 70 -19.33 9.85 19.87
CA PRO A 70 -18.45 10.26 20.94
C PRO A 70 -17.10 9.56 20.88
N MET A 71 -16.00 10.35 20.96
CA MET A 71 -14.64 9.82 20.84
C MET A 71 -14.33 8.88 22.01
N ASP A 72 -13.81 7.69 21.67
CA ASP A 72 -13.04 6.88 22.60
C ASP A 72 -11.59 7.38 22.56
N ASP A 73 -11.05 7.79 23.70
CA ASP A 73 -9.67 8.27 23.83
C ASP A 73 -8.67 7.25 23.28
N LYS A 74 -8.97 5.95 23.43
CA LYS A 74 -8.14 4.87 22.91
C LYS A 74 -8.10 4.88 21.38
N GLU A 75 -9.24 5.05 20.70
CA GLU A 75 -9.30 5.07 19.23
C GLU A 75 -8.53 6.27 18.65
N LEU A 76 -8.62 7.43 19.31
CA LEU A 76 -7.86 8.60 18.92
C LEU A 76 -6.35 8.40 19.13
N ILE A 77 -5.96 7.86 20.30
CA ILE A 77 -4.55 7.56 20.62
C ILE A 77 -3.98 6.55 19.63
N ASP A 78 -4.70 5.47 19.31
CA ASP A 78 -4.27 4.46 18.34
C ASP A 78 -4.07 5.09 16.95
N SER A 79 -4.95 6.00 16.54
CA SER A 79 -4.83 6.74 15.27
C SER A 79 -3.63 7.68 15.26
N LEU A 80 -3.36 8.38 16.37
CA LEU A 80 -2.19 9.25 16.54
C LEU A 80 -0.87 8.44 16.54
N VAL A 81 -0.85 7.29 17.23
CA VAL A 81 0.31 6.39 17.23
C VAL A 81 0.60 5.86 15.81
N LYS A 82 -0.43 5.46 15.06
CA LYS A 82 -0.30 5.06 13.66
C LYS A 82 0.27 6.19 12.80
N ALA A 83 -0.28 7.40 12.92
CA ALA A 83 0.20 8.58 12.20
C ALA A 83 1.67 8.88 12.50
N ARG A 84 2.06 8.89 13.80
CA ARG A 84 3.44 9.09 14.24
C ARG A 84 4.39 8.03 13.70
N ASN A 85 4.02 6.76 13.84
CA ASN A 85 4.86 5.65 13.36
C ASN A 85 5.07 5.72 11.83
N GLY A 86 4.02 6.10 11.08
CA GLY A 86 4.11 6.36 9.65
C GLY A 86 5.09 7.48 9.31
N LEU A 87 5.07 8.58 10.07
CA LEU A 87 5.99 9.70 9.91
C LEU A 87 7.43 9.32 10.28
N GLU A 88 7.63 8.59 11.38
CA GLU A 88 8.96 8.10 11.78
C GLU A 88 9.55 7.13 10.76
N GLN A 89 8.74 6.25 10.20
CA GLN A 89 9.15 5.38 9.11
C GLN A 89 9.53 6.19 7.87
N LYS A 90 8.73 7.19 7.48
CA LYS A 90 9.06 8.12 6.39
C LYS A 90 10.37 8.87 6.65
N LYS A 91 10.65 9.29 7.90
CA LYS A 91 11.90 9.97 8.29
C LYS A 91 13.12 9.01 8.29
N LYS A 92 12.97 7.80 8.82
CA LYS A 92 14.01 6.74 8.77
C LYS A 92 14.39 6.36 7.35
N TRP A 93 13.44 6.43 6.43
CA TRP A 93 13.63 6.17 5.01
C TRP A 93 14.52 7.18 4.30
N ARG A 94 14.51 8.42 4.74
CA ARG A 94 15.38 9.47 4.20
C ARG A 94 16.83 9.30 4.64
N SER A 95 17.08 8.57 5.73
CA SER A 95 18.40 8.39 6.34
C SER A 95 19.10 7.07 6.01
N HIS A 96 18.41 6.10 5.41
CA HIS A 96 19.02 4.82 5.01
C HIS A 96 19.18 4.73 3.50
N GLU A 97 20.43 4.58 3.07
CA GLU A 97 20.80 4.16 1.71
C GLU A 97 20.17 2.80 1.39
N ALA A 98 19.69 2.67 0.15
CA ALA A 98 19.03 1.47 -0.33
C ALA A 98 19.91 0.22 -0.20
N PRO A 99 19.37 -0.93 0.24
CA PRO A 99 20.12 -2.19 0.15
C PRO A 99 20.34 -2.55 -1.31
N SER A 100 21.60 -2.77 -1.66
CA SER A 100 22.04 -3.26 -2.97
C SER A 100 21.51 -4.67 -3.20
N GLY A 101 20.60 -4.85 -4.14
CA GLY A 101 20.02 -6.16 -4.47
C GLY A 101 19.38 -6.19 -5.86
N THR A 102 20.23 -6.52 -6.85
CA THR A 102 19.98 -7.17 -8.15
C THR A 102 18.72 -6.84 -8.98
N GLY A 103 18.94 -6.10 -10.06
CA GLY A 103 18.41 -6.51 -11.37
C GLY A 103 17.12 -5.88 -11.89
N ALA A 104 16.99 -4.54 -11.81
CA ALA A 104 16.12 -3.80 -12.74
C ALA A 104 16.78 -2.45 -13.10
N PRO A 105 16.52 -1.82 -14.23
CA PRO A 105 17.16 -0.58 -14.63
C PRO A 105 16.87 0.50 -13.58
N MET A 106 17.91 0.98 -12.89
CA MET A 106 17.83 1.88 -11.72
C MET A 106 17.29 3.29 -12.04
N ASP A 107 17.17 3.66 -13.30
CA ASP A 107 16.79 5.03 -13.68
C ASP A 107 15.29 5.33 -13.60
N GLN A 108 14.45 4.30 -13.61
CA GLN A 108 12.99 4.44 -13.61
C GLN A 108 12.39 4.72 -12.22
N TRP A 109 13.11 4.43 -11.13
CA TRP A 109 12.63 4.46 -9.75
C TRP A 109 13.21 5.61 -8.91
N ASN A 110 13.77 6.62 -9.54
CA ASN A 110 14.43 7.72 -8.81
C ASN A 110 13.46 8.76 -8.23
N THR A 111 12.15 8.60 -8.47
CA THR A 111 11.10 9.40 -7.84
C THR A 111 10.77 8.88 -6.43
N LYS A 112 10.24 9.75 -5.57
CA LYS A 112 9.77 9.39 -4.21
C LYS A 112 8.77 8.23 -4.24
N ASN A 113 7.87 8.24 -5.21
CA ASN A 113 6.84 7.23 -5.43
C ASN A 113 7.43 5.92 -5.96
N GLY A 114 8.40 6.01 -6.87
CA GLY A 114 9.09 4.84 -7.40
C GLY A 114 9.80 4.04 -6.32
N LYS A 115 10.47 4.70 -5.36
CA LYS A 115 11.11 4.02 -4.22
C LYS A 115 10.11 3.28 -3.33
N LEU A 116 8.96 3.88 -3.06
CA LEU A 116 7.88 3.22 -2.31
C LEU A 116 7.37 1.98 -3.05
N ILE A 117 7.09 2.11 -4.35
CA ILE A 117 6.60 0.99 -5.14
C ILE A 117 7.63 -0.12 -5.26
N ALA A 118 8.92 0.21 -5.38
CA ALA A 118 10.00 -0.78 -5.35
C ALA A 118 9.99 -1.62 -4.07
N GLN A 119 9.68 -1.03 -2.90
CA GLN A 119 9.59 -1.79 -1.65
C GLN A 119 8.29 -2.58 -1.54
N VAL A 120 7.17 -2.05 -2.02
CA VAL A 120 5.95 -2.85 -2.13
C VAL A 120 6.22 -4.10 -2.98
N MET A 121 6.94 -3.94 -4.08
CA MET A 121 7.35 -5.05 -4.95
C MET A 121 8.31 -6.02 -4.25
N ALA A 122 9.28 -5.52 -3.48
CA ALA A 122 10.19 -6.34 -2.68
C ALA A 122 9.43 -7.13 -1.61
N ALA A 123 8.55 -6.46 -0.84
CA ALA A 123 7.71 -7.12 0.17
C ALA A 123 6.82 -8.22 -0.41
N VAL A 124 6.32 -8.06 -1.64
CA VAL A 124 5.58 -9.12 -2.35
C VAL A 124 6.48 -10.31 -2.65
N ARG A 125 7.69 -10.07 -3.17
CA ARG A 125 8.63 -11.14 -3.52
C ARG A 125 9.09 -11.94 -2.30
N ASP A 126 9.33 -11.27 -1.18
CA ASP A 126 9.80 -11.91 0.06
C ASP A 126 8.71 -12.78 0.72
N ARG A 127 7.44 -12.44 0.52
CA ARG A 127 6.30 -13.10 1.16
C ARG A 127 5.33 -13.76 0.17
N LEU A 128 5.83 -14.26 -0.97
CA LEU A 128 5.00 -14.88 -2.02
C LEU A 128 4.14 -16.05 -1.53
N HIS A 129 4.64 -16.81 -0.56
CA HIS A 129 3.94 -17.94 0.06
C HIS A 129 2.76 -17.53 0.95
N GLU A 130 2.73 -16.26 1.38
CA GLU A 130 1.65 -15.71 2.19
C GLU A 130 0.50 -15.21 1.31
N ASN A 131 -0.69 -15.09 1.92
CA ASN A 131 -1.81 -14.44 1.26
C ASN A 131 -1.69 -12.92 1.40
N ILE A 132 -0.69 -12.34 0.69
CA ILE A 132 -0.42 -10.91 0.75
C ILE A 132 -1.50 -10.13 0.01
N THR A 133 -2.09 -9.16 0.68
CA THR A 133 -3.13 -8.30 0.12
C THR A 133 -2.65 -6.85 0.04
N LEU A 134 -3.18 -6.12 -0.93
CA LEU A 134 -2.92 -4.67 -1.05
C LEU A 134 -3.31 -3.92 0.23
N LYS A 135 -4.36 -4.39 0.94
CA LYS A 135 -4.80 -3.81 2.21
C LYS A 135 -3.71 -3.93 3.29
N GLN A 136 -3.14 -5.12 3.46
CA GLN A 136 -2.07 -5.35 4.45
C GLN A 136 -0.82 -4.50 4.15
N LEU A 137 -0.43 -4.39 2.88
CA LEU A 137 0.69 -3.54 2.49
C LEU A 137 0.37 -2.06 2.69
N ALA A 138 -0.83 -1.63 2.34
CA ALA A 138 -1.27 -0.26 2.57
C ALA A 138 -1.23 0.09 4.07
N GLU A 139 -1.70 -0.80 4.94
CA GLU A 139 -1.60 -0.66 6.39
C GLU A 139 -0.13 -0.60 6.86
N GLN A 140 0.73 -1.47 6.33
CA GLN A 140 2.16 -1.49 6.66
C GLN A 140 2.87 -0.19 6.29
N PHE A 141 2.53 0.38 5.14
CA PHE A 141 3.13 1.61 4.62
C PHE A 141 2.36 2.88 5.00
N CYS A 142 1.30 2.77 5.83
CA CYS A 142 0.44 3.87 6.27
C CYS A 142 -0.24 4.63 5.12
N PHE A 143 -0.70 3.89 4.11
CA PHE A 143 -1.48 4.41 2.99
C PHE A 143 -2.88 3.80 2.95
N SER A 144 -3.82 4.48 2.28
CA SER A 144 -5.08 3.84 1.95
C SER A 144 -4.88 2.80 0.83
N PRO A 145 -5.61 1.66 0.85
CA PRO A 145 -5.51 0.65 -0.20
C PRO A 145 -5.79 1.20 -1.61
N ASN A 146 -6.74 2.13 -1.71
CA ASN A 146 -7.09 2.76 -2.98
C ASN A 146 -5.96 3.62 -3.54
N TYR A 147 -5.32 4.42 -2.66
CA TYR A 147 -4.17 5.23 -3.05
C TYR A 147 -2.98 4.37 -3.46
N LEU A 148 -2.60 3.40 -2.63
CA LEU A 148 -1.48 2.52 -2.96
C LEU A 148 -1.72 1.74 -4.24
N GLY A 149 -2.97 1.30 -4.49
CA GLY A 149 -3.35 0.61 -5.72
C GLY A 149 -3.28 1.50 -6.96
N ALA A 150 -3.74 2.75 -6.86
CA ALA A 150 -3.65 3.74 -7.95
C ALA A 150 -2.18 4.08 -8.26
N LEU A 151 -1.40 4.37 -7.21
CA LEU A 151 0.02 4.66 -7.34
C LEU A 151 0.81 3.49 -7.91
N PHE A 152 0.52 2.26 -7.46
CA PHE A 152 1.14 1.05 -7.99
C PHE A 152 0.87 0.90 -9.49
N LYS A 153 -0.38 1.13 -9.91
CA LYS A 153 -0.76 1.07 -11.33
C LYS A 153 -0.10 2.18 -12.15
N GLU A 154 -0.02 3.39 -11.61
CA GLU A 154 0.63 4.54 -12.26
C GLU A 154 2.12 4.26 -12.50
N GLU A 155 2.84 3.81 -11.47
CA GLU A 155 4.29 3.58 -11.53
C GLU A 155 4.68 2.30 -12.29
N THR A 156 3.83 1.23 -12.24
CA THR A 156 4.17 -0.08 -12.84
C THR A 156 3.43 -0.37 -14.14
N GLY A 157 2.41 0.41 -14.49
CA GLY A 157 1.53 0.17 -15.63
C GLY A 157 0.55 -1.00 -15.46
N GLN A 158 0.53 -1.70 -14.32
CA GLN A 158 -0.30 -2.88 -14.07
C GLN A 158 -0.96 -2.85 -12.70
N ASN A 159 -2.07 -3.60 -12.53
CA ASN A 159 -2.71 -3.72 -11.24
C ASN A 159 -1.87 -4.56 -10.27
N PHE A 160 -2.02 -4.30 -8.97
CA PHE A 160 -1.31 -5.03 -7.92
C PHE A 160 -1.57 -6.56 -7.97
N CYS A 161 -2.83 -6.97 -8.18
CA CYS A 161 -3.19 -8.39 -8.28
C CYS A 161 -2.52 -9.08 -9.47
N ASP A 162 -2.45 -8.39 -10.61
CA ASP A 162 -1.80 -8.91 -11.82
C ASP A 162 -0.30 -9.07 -11.60
N TYR A 163 0.32 -8.09 -10.93
CA TYR A 163 1.72 -8.17 -10.54
C TYR A 163 2.02 -9.35 -9.62
N VAL A 164 1.22 -9.53 -8.54
CA VAL A 164 1.38 -10.67 -7.62
C VAL A 164 1.25 -12.00 -8.36
N THR A 165 0.25 -12.12 -9.23
CA THR A 165 0.04 -13.32 -10.06
C THR A 165 1.24 -13.57 -10.95
N LYS A 166 1.75 -12.56 -11.63
CA LYS A 166 2.93 -12.65 -12.50
C LYS A 166 4.15 -13.16 -11.74
N VAL A 167 4.48 -12.53 -10.60
CA VAL A 167 5.66 -12.91 -9.80
C VAL A 167 5.51 -14.33 -9.24
N ARG A 168 4.30 -14.74 -8.83
CA ARG A 168 4.02 -16.12 -8.41
C ARG A 168 4.24 -17.12 -9.54
N MET A 169 3.80 -16.80 -10.75
CA MET A 169 3.98 -17.67 -11.91
C MET A 169 5.44 -17.75 -12.34
N GLU A 170 6.19 -16.65 -12.32
CA GLU A 170 7.63 -16.63 -12.56
C GLU A 170 8.39 -17.51 -11.55
N LYS A 171 8.06 -17.41 -10.27
CA LYS A 171 8.65 -18.26 -9.22
C LYS A 171 8.25 -19.73 -9.37
N ALA A 172 7.01 -20.01 -9.76
CA ALA A 172 6.56 -21.37 -10.03
C ALA A 172 7.34 -21.99 -11.20
N GLN A 173 7.57 -21.25 -12.28
CA GLN A 173 8.39 -21.71 -13.41
C GLN A 173 9.83 -22.02 -12.98
N GLU A 174 10.43 -21.16 -12.16
CA GLU A 174 11.76 -21.39 -11.60
C GLU A 174 11.80 -22.69 -10.79
N LEU A 175 10.87 -22.88 -9.84
CA LEU A 175 10.79 -24.07 -8.99
C LEU A 175 10.52 -25.35 -9.81
N LEU A 176 9.69 -25.28 -10.83
CA LEU A 176 9.41 -26.43 -11.71
C LEU A 176 10.63 -26.87 -12.51
N ARG A 177 11.54 -25.96 -12.85
CA ARG A 177 12.79 -26.27 -13.58
C ARG A 177 13.93 -26.69 -12.66
N SER A 178 14.04 -26.05 -11.49
CA SER A 178 15.22 -26.20 -10.64
C SER A 178 15.05 -27.22 -9.51
N THR A 179 13.83 -27.74 -9.29
CA THR A 179 13.56 -28.65 -8.16
C THR A 179 12.77 -29.91 -8.58
N THR A 180 12.85 -30.94 -7.72
CA THR A 180 12.06 -32.16 -7.85
C THR A 180 10.76 -32.12 -7.02
N LEU A 181 10.38 -30.97 -6.47
CA LEU A 181 9.16 -30.79 -5.69
C LEU A 181 7.94 -31.23 -6.48
N LYS A 182 6.98 -31.85 -5.83
CA LYS A 182 5.70 -32.19 -6.47
C LYS A 182 4.96 -30.92 -6.87
N ILE A 183 4.16 -30.98 -7.92
CA ILE A 183 3.51 -29.78 -8.48
C ILE A 183 2.61 -29.08 -7.45
N TYR A 184 1.96 -29.82 -6.55
CA TYR A 184 1.15 -29.22 -5.50
C TYR A 184 2.02 -28.51 -4.43
N GLU A 185 3.23 -29.02 -4.14
CA GLU A 185 4.19 -28.35 -3.24
C GLU A 185 4.69 -27.04 -3.83
N VAL A 186 4.92 -27.02 -5.15
CA VAL A 186 5.24 -25.76 -5.87
C VAL A 186 4.08 -24.78 -5.75
N ALA A 187 2.84 -25.23 -5.92
CA ALA A 187 1.67 -24.36 -5.77
C ALA A 187 1.59 -23.74 -4.36
N GLU A 188 1.82 -24.52 -3.31
CA GLU A 188 1.84 -24.03 -1.93
C GLU A 188 2.97 -23.03 -1.68
N GLN A 189 4.18 -23.31 -2.17
CA GLN A 189 5.34 -22.42 -2.01
C GLN A 189 5.16 -21.05 -2.68
N VAL A 190 4.38 -21.00 -3.76
CA VAL A 190 4.06 -19.73 -4.42
C VAL A 190 2.74 -19.12 -3.96
N GLY A 191 2.16 -19.62 -2.85
CA GLY A 191 1.02 -19.03 -2.18
C GLY A 191 -0.36 -19.43 -2.72
N TYR A 192 -0.49 -20.55 -3.43
CA TYR A 192 -1.77 -21.10 -3.86
C TYR A 192 -2.21 -22.26 -2.96
N ARG A 193 -3.24 -22.03 -2.17
CA ARG A 193 -3.83 -23.07 -1.31
C ARG A 193 -4.72 -24.05 -2.06
N TYR A 194 -5.29 -23.63 -3.20
CA TYR A 194 -6.19 -24.46 -4.01
C TYR A 194 -5.53 -24.80 -5.34
N PHE A 195 -5.08 -26.04 -5.43
CA PHE A 195 -4.30 -26.55 -6.56
C PHE A 195 -4.99 -26.41 -7.94
N PRO A 196 -6.29 -26.69 -8.12
CA PRO A 196 -6.95 -26.51 -9.42
C PRO A 196 -6.90 -25.07 -9.92
N TYR A 197 -6.98 -24.09 -9.01
CA TYR A 197 -6.86 -22.68 -9.36
C TYR A 197 -5.43 -22.33 -9.82
N PHE A 198 -4.41 -22.82 -9.12
CA PHE A 198 -3.02 -22.69 -9.56
C PHE A 198 -2.80 -23.27 -10.94
N SER A 199 -3.24 -24.51 -11.18
CA SER A 199 -3.03 -25.19 -12.47
C SER A 199 -3.69 -24.45 -13.64
N ARG A 200 -4.90 -23.91 -13.44
CA ARG A 200 -5.58 -23.06 -14.42
C ARG A 200 -4.83 -21.76 -14.66
N GLN A 201 -4.47 -21.06 -13.60
CA GLN A 201 -3.76 -19.77 -13.70
C GLN A 201 -2.39 -19.95 -14.38
N PHE A 202 -1.67 -21.02 -14.05
CA PHE A 202 -0.40 -21.34 -14.69
C PHE A 202 -0.58 -21.60 -16.19
N LYS A 203 -1.60 -22.36 -16.58
CA LYS A 203 -1.89 -22.63 -17.99
C LYS A 203 -2.29 -21.36 -18.75
N GLU A 204 -3.10 -20.49 -18.13
CA GLU A 204 -3.47 -19.19 -18.72
C GLU A 204 -2.24 -18.29 -18.95
N THR A 205 -1.30 -18.29 -18.01
CA THR A 205 -0.10 -17.44 -18.08
C THR A 205 0.98 -18.02 -18.98
N CYS A 206 1.21 -19.34 -18.93
CA CYS A 206 2.34 -20.02 -19.58
C CYS A 206 1.96 -20.79 -20.85
N GLY A 207 0.68 -20.85 -21.20
CA GLY A 207 0.16 -21.58 -22.38
C GLY A 207 0.12 -23.10 -22.24
N MET A 208 0.65 -23.67 -21.13
CA MET A 208 0.70 -25.10 -20.87
C MET A 208 0.54 -25.39 -19.36
N THR A 209 0.16 -26.63 -19.02
CA THR A 209 0.03 -27.06 -17.62
C THR A 209 1.38 -27.11 -16.91
N PRO A 210 1.42 -27.03 -15.57
CA PRO A 210 2.66 -27.15 -14.80
C PRO A 210 3.41 -28.46 -15.06
N LEU A 211 2.67 -29.56 -15.29
CA LEU A 211 3.25 -30.87 -15.60
C LEU A 211 3.91 -30.90 -16.96
N GLU A 212 3.24 -30.35 -17.98
CA GLU A 212 3.78 -30.22 -19.34
C GLU A 212 5.02 -29.33 -19.35
N TYR A 213 4.98 -28.21 -18.59
CA TYR A 213 6.10 -27.29 -18.44
C TYR A 213 7.33 -27.99 -17.86
N ARG A 214 7.17 -28.78 -16.78
CA ARG A 214 8.27 -29.56 -16.17
C ARG A 214 8.89 -30.58 -17.09
N ARG A 215 8.05 -31.25 -17.94
CA ARG A 215 8.56 -32.26 -18.87
C ARG A 215 9.35 -31.68 -20.03
N ARG A 216 9.11 -30.40 -20.33
CA ARG A 216 9.74 -29.71 -21.45
C ARG A 216 11.06 -29.03 -21.08
N HIS A 217 11.24 -28.77 -19.82
CA HIS A 217 12.39 -28.04 -19.27
C HIS A 217 13.14 -28.87 -18.23
#